data_cb17be54a93ae208b43cdc254ac97840
#
_entry.id   cb17be54a93ae208b43cdc254ac97840
#
_cell.length_a   1.000
_cell.length_b   1.000
_cell.length_c   1.000
_cell.angle_alpha   90.00
_cell.angle_beta   90.00
_cell.angle_gamma   90.00
#
_symmetry.space_group_name_H-M   'P 1'
#
loop_
_entity.id
_entity.type
_entity.pdbx_description
1 polymer ?
#
loop_
_entity_poly.entity_id
_entity_poly.type
_entity_poly.pdbx_seq_one_letter_code
_entity_poly.pdbx_strand_id
1 'polypeptide(L)'
;MGTTSRTFGHHPRSTNEVVICLITQHSHDSLLISMVRVRFAPSPTGYLHIGAARSALFNWLFARKMGGKFLLRIEDTDLQRSTEESTRSIIEGLQWLGLDYDEDIVFQSANAPKHRAAANRLVSEGKAYRDFTPKEQRDDASVKQGIADRARAQAVEGADPRGNPYRDLSLAESDRRATAGEPYAVRLKIPGAGQTHFNDLVYGPQERDYAEIEDLVLLRSDGHPLYNLSVVIDDIEMGITHVLRGQDHLTNTHKQILLYEALQTPVPQFAHLPLILAPDKGKLSKRKHGEAVSLTTYRDRGFVPGAFRNFLVLLGWSAPDGREIMTVEELIEMFSLEHIHRSPAIFNFQEHDERHWTDEKALWMNAQYVRTMPLEELRPLVKAELRAHKLWREEYEDDERDWFLRTLDLVRQRFHTLQDFSSQGRAYFSEDFDFDDAAVSKNLKKQPRLRQLLPGLADRMEELDSFTHETTEVALRQFAEEQGVKAGLLINGSRTMLTGQAVGPSMFEVFEILGQKRSVERLRSGVPWFDAMNALGDV
;
A
#
# COMPACT_ATOMS: atom_id res chain seq x y z
N MET A 1 -17.68 -71.91 -12.95
CA MET A 1 -17.62 -72.09 -11.50
C MET A 1 -16.97 -70.84 -10.98
N GLY A 2 -17.64 -69.91 -10.53
CA GLY A 2 -18.17 -69.48 -9.26
C GLY A 2 -17.19 -68.42 -8.74
N THR A 3 -17.44 -67.35 -8.20
CA THR A 3 -18.61 -66.68 -7.58
C THR A 3 -18.25 -65.22 -7.31
N THR A 4 -19.17 -64.37 -7.62
CA THR A 4 -19.51 -63.06 -7.05
C THR A 4 -18.89 -62.68 -5.71
N SER A 5 -18.44 -61.44 -5.58
CA SER A 5 -18.96 -60.59 -4.46
C SER A 5 -18.71 -59.10 -4.70
N ARG A 6 -19.78 -58.33 -4.49
CA ARG A 6 -19.85 -56.87 -4.40
C ARG A 6 -19.17 -56.38 -3.12
N THR A 7 -18.49 -55.24 -3.16
CA THR A 7 -18.45 -54.36 -2.00
C THR A 7 -18.39 -52.89 -2.41
N PHE A 8 -19.12 -52.15 -1.65
CA PHE A 8 -19.49 -50.75 -1.72
C PHE A 8 -18.30 -49.76 -1.62
N GLY A 9 -18.49 -48.62 -2.23
CA GLY A 9 -17.61 -47.48 -2.19
C GLY A 9 -17.44 -46.85 -0.83
N HIS A 10 -16.28 -46.29 -0.63
CA HIS A 10 -16.02 -45.26 0.37
C HIS A 10 -15.27 -44.11 -0.30
N HIS A 11 -15.86 -42.92 -0.21
CA HIS A 11 -15.20 -41.65 -0.49
C HIS A 11 -14.03 -41.46 0.49
N PRO A 12 -12.85 -41.04 0.05
CA PRO A 12 -11.86 -40.50 0.96
C PRO A 12 -12.13 -39.03 1.21
N ARG A 13 -12.20 -38.71 2.48
CA ARG A 13 -12.15 -37.35 3.02
C ARG A 13 -10.80 -36.76 2.67
N SER A 14 -10.79 -35.50 2.20
CA SER A 14 -9.60 -34.68 2.01
C SER A 14 -8.90 -34.46 3.35
N THR A 15 -7.74 -35.07 3.52
CA THR A 15 -6.79 -34.72 4.56
C THR A 15 -5.88 -33.64 4.01
N ASN A 16 -5.91 -32.46 4.63
CA ASN A 16 -4.92 -31.41 4.44
C ASN A 16 -3.54 -31.95 4.86
N GLU A 17 -2.71 -32.33 3.92
CA GLU A 17 -1.29 -32.57 4.18
C GLU A 17 -0.58 -31.21 4.28
N VAL A 18 -0.21 -30.88 5.52
CA VAL A 18 0.72 -29.78 5.83
C VAL A 18 2.10 -30.21 5.35
N VAL A 19 2.62 -29.57 4.32
CA VAL A 19 3.99 -29.78 3.81
C VAL A 19 4.98 -29.27 4.87
N ILE A 20 5.57 -30.20 5.61
CA ILE A 20 6.67 -29.93 6.56
C ILE A 20 7.98 -29.95 5.78
N CYS A 21 8.61 -28.80 5.63
CA CYS A 21 9.98 -28.71 5.10
C CYS A 21 10.96 -29.03 6.24
N LEU A 22 11.49 -30.25 6.24
CA LEU A 22 12.51 -30.73 7.19
C LEU A 22 13.88 -30.16 6.79
N ILE A 23 14.42 -29.27 7.58
CA ILE A 23 15.86 -28.99 7.61
C ILE A 23 16.46 -29.77 8.77
N THR A 24 17.19 -30.83 8.46
CA THR A 24 17.93 -31.66 9.42
C THR A 24 19.28 -31.02 9.70
N GLN A 25 19.53 -30.63 10.98
CA GLN A 25 20.83 -30.84 11.63
C GLN A 25 20.72 -30.68 13.18
N HIS A 26 20.92 -31.82 13.83
CA HIS A 26 21.45 -32.12 15.18
C HIS A 26 21.11 -31.19 16.37
N SER A 27 20.14 -31.62 17.15
CA SER A 27 20.24 -32.00 18.58
C SER A 27 18.83 -32.27 19.14
N HIS A 28 18.69 -33.28 19.96
CA HIS A 28 17.46 -33.67 20.64
C HIS A 28 17.01 -32.54 21.58
N ASP A 29 16.04 -31.74 21.11
CA ASP A 29 15.11 -31.05 21.98
C ASP A 29 13.81 -30.82 21.19
N SER A 30 12.70 -31.07 21.84
CA SER A 30 11.35 -30.99 21.28
C SER A 30 11.15 -29.67 20.56
N LEU A 31 11.06 -29.71 19.21
CA LEU A 31 10.66 -28.59 18.36
C LEU A 31 9.20 -28.23 18.70
N LEU A 32 9.00 -27.39 19.69
CA LEU A 32 7.84 -26.52 19.73
C LEU A 32 7.95 -25.62 18.48
N ILE A 33 7.18 -25.95 17.42
CA ILE A 33 7.02 -25.06 16.27
C ILE A 33 6.42 -23.77 16.84
N SER A 34 7.28 -22.76 17.10
CA SER A 34 6.79 -21.48 17.57
C SER A 34 5.96 -20.86 16.46
N MET A 35 4.73 -20.45 16.76
CA MET A 35 3.86 -19.74 15.85
C MET A 35 4.64 -18.57 15.21
N VAL A 36 4.52 -18.40 13.88
CA VAL A 36 5.12 -17.26 13.18
C VAL A 36 4.56 -15.96 13.75
N ARG A 37 5.45 -15.05 14.12
CA ARG A 37 5.11 -13.70 14.59
C ARG A 37 5.94 -12.69 13.83
N VAL A 38 5.26 -11.82 13.12
CA VAL A 38 5.86 -10.72 12.35
C VAL A 38 5.30 -9.38 12.83
N ARG A 39 5.97 -8.31 12.47
CA ARG A 39 5.51 -6.97 12.84
C ARG A 39 5.70 -5.95 11.72
N PHE A 40 4.76 -5.02 11.61
CA PHE A 40 4.97 -3.75 10.97
C PHE A 40 5.34 -2.71 12.04
N ALA A 41 6.44 -2.00 11.84
CA ALA A 41 7.01 -1.10 12.85
C ALA A 41 7.32 0.28 12.26
N PRO A 42 6.28 1.07 11.90
CA PRO A 42 6.46 2.38 11.30
C PRO A 42 6.79 3.46 12.33
N SER A 43 7.62 4.43 11.94
CA SER A 43 7.76 5.69 12.68
C SER A 43 6.66 6.67 12.25
N PRO A 44 5.89 7.29 13.20
CA PRO A 44 4.75 8.15 12.88
C PRO A 44 5.21 9.57 12.53
N THR A 45 5.99 9.71 11.44
CA THR A 45 6.56 10.97 10.96
C THR A 45 5.86 11.53 9.73
N GLY A 46 4.55 11.31 9.63
CA GLY A 46 3.65 11.73 8.54
C GLY A 46 2.81 10.58 8.00
N TYR A 47 2.03 10.83 6.95
CA TYR A 47 1.10 9.87 6.36
C TYR A 47 1.78 8.56 5.92
N LEU A 48 1.02 7.45 5.93
CA LEU A 48 1.52 6.17 5.45
C LEU A 48 1.79 6.23 3.95
N HIS A 49 3.03 5.95 3.53
CA HIS A 49 3.41 5.93 2.12
C HIS A 49 3.38 4.52 1.54
N ILE A 50 3.24 4.41 0.20
CA ILE A 50 3.10 3.12 -0.50
C ILE A 50 4.22 2.12 -0.19
N GLY A 51 5.46 2.57 0.01
CA GLY A 51 6.56 1.67 0.38
C GLY A 51 6.40 1.05 1.77
N ALA A 52 5.90 1.82 2.75
CA ALA A 52 5.59 1.31 4.07
C ALA A 52 4.34 0.43 4.05
N ALA A 53 3.29 0.83 3.31
CA ALA A 53 2.09 0.04 3.12
C ALA A 53 2.39 -1.33 2.47
N ARG A 54 3.29 -1.39 1.46
CA ARG A 54 3.76 -2.66 0.88
C ARG A 54 4.47 -3.52 1.93
N SER A 55 5.32 -2.92 2.76
CA SER A 55 6.02 -3.67 3.81
C SER A 55 5.05 -4.24 4.85
N ALA A 56 4.02 -3.47 5.24
CA ALA A 56 2.94 -3.96 6.08
C ALA A 56 2.20 -5.13 5.44
N LEU A 57 1.81 -4.99 4.16
CA LEU A 57 1.10 -6.01 3.40
C LEU A 57 1.90 -7.31 3.29
N PHE A 58 3.21 -7.26 3.01
CA PHE A 58 4.05 -8.47 2.92
C PHE A 58 4.16 -9.19 4.27
N ASN A 59 4.28 -8.45 5.38
CA ASN A 59 4.22 -9.02 6.72
C ASN A 59 2.87 -9.68 6.98
N TRP A 60 1.77 -8.99 6.63
CA TRP A 60 0.42 -9.50 6.82
C TRP A 60 0.16 -10.77 6.00
N LEU A 61 0.49 -10.76 4.70
CA LEU A 61 0.35 -11.93 3.83
C LEU A 61 1.15 -13.13 4.35
N PHE A 62 2.40 -12.90 4.76
CA PHE A 62 3.24 -13.95 5.32
C PHE A 62 2.65 -14.52 6.61
N ALA A 63 2.18 -13.68 7.52
CA ALA A 63 1.51 -14.11 8.75
C ALA A 63 0.26 -14.94 8.44
N ARG A 64 -0.63 -14.45 7.58
CA ARG A 64 -1.88 -15.13 7.23
C ARG A 64 -1.62 -16.48 6.55
N LYS A 65 -0.67 -16.56 5.61
CA LYS A 65 -0.26 -17.81 4.97
C LYS A 65 0.27 -18.84 5.97
N MET A 66 1.08 -18.40 6.92
CA MET A 66 1.71 -19.29 7.90
C MET A 66 0.83 -19.61 9.11
N GLY A 67 -0.42 -19.13 9.14
CA GLY A 67 -1.29 -19.24 10.31
C GLY A 67 -0.71 -18.57 11.56
N GLY A 68 0.12 -17.54 11.37
CA GLY A 68 0.83 -16.81 12.41
C GLY A 68 0.13 -15.50 12.77
N LYS A 69 0.87 -14.61 13.47
CA LYS A 69 0.39 -13.31 13.93
C LYS A 69 1.09 -12.15 13.23
N PHE A 70 0.31 -11.14 12.86
CA PHE A 70 0.76 -9.85 12.37
C PHE A 70 0.55 -8.79 13.45
N LEU A 71 1.63 -8.14 13.91
CA LEU A 71 1.64 -7.20 15.02
C LEU A 71 1.95 -5.79 14.53
N LEU A 72 1.46 -4.78 15.27
CA LEU A 72 1.73 -3.38 14.98
C LEU A 72 2.54 -2.75 16.13
N ARG A 73 3.71 -2.18 15.82
CA ARG A 73 4.50 -1.36 16.74
C ARG A 73 4.68 0.04 16.17
N ILE A 74 4.32 1.07 16.91
CA ILE A 74 4.56 2.46 16.54
C ILE A 74 5.91 2.90 17.13
N GLU A 75 6.87 3.25 16.27
CA GLU A 75 8.20 3.70 16.68
C GLU A 75 8.22 5.23 16.88
N ASP A 76 7.64 5.67 18.00
CA ASP A 76 7.37 7.06 18.39
C ASP A 76 8.46 7.66 19.30
N THR A 77 9.67 7.13 19.27
CA THR A 77 10.79 7.58 20.13
C THR A 77 11.30 8.98 19.78
N ASP A 78 11.09 9.47 18.56
CA ASP A 78 11.37 10.85 18.17
C ASP A 78 10.13 11.74 18.43
N LEU A 79 10.01 12.23 19.66
CA LEU A 79 8.86 13.03 20.11
C LEU A 79 8.68 14.34 19.33
N GLN A 80 9.71 14.87 18.67
CA GLN A 80 9.60 16.11 17.89
C GLN A 80 8.93 15.89 16.53
N ARG A 81 9.10 14.71 15.94
CA ARG A 81 8.56 14.36 14.62
C ARG A 81 7.36 13.43 14.67
N SER A 82 7.10 12.79 15.81
CA SER A 82 5.96 11.90 16.01
C SER A 82 4.71 12.69 16.37
N THR A 83 3.62 12.49 15.61
CA THR A 83 2.34 13.16 15.84
C THR A 83 1.21 12.14 15.95
N GLU A 84 0.17 12.47 16.73
CA GLU A 84 -1.04 11.66 16.83
C GLU A 84 -1.74 11.52 15.47
N GLU A 85 -1.72 12.58 14.65
CA GLU A 85 -2.28 12.58 13.30
C GLU A 85 -1.58 11.53 12.41
N SER A 86 -0.24 11.50 12.48
CA SER A 86 0.55 10.50 11.72
C SER A 86 0.26 9.08 12.19
N THR A 87 0.11 8.86 13.50
CA THR A 87 -0.28 7.56 14.06
C THR A 87 -1.67 7.15 13.57
N ARG A 88 -2.64 8.07 13.61
CA ARG A 88 -3.99 7.84 13.10
C ARG A 88 -3.98 7.48 11.62
N SER A 89 -3.23 8.22 10.81
CA SER A 89 -3.08 7.95 9.38
C SER A 89 -2.52 6.55 9.07
N ILE A 90 -1.60 6.06 9.91
CA ILE A 90 -1.08 4.68 9.78
C ILE A 90 -2.20 3.68 10.05
N ILE A 91 -2.94 3.84 11.13
CA ILE A 91 -4.03 2.92 11.52
C ILE A 91 -5.14 2.92 10.48
N GLU A 92 -5.61 4.10 10.06
CA GLU A 92 -6.62 4.25 9.02
C GLU A 92 -6.17 3.65 7.68
N GLY A 93 -4.90 3.81 7.33
CA GLY A 93 -4.33 3.23 6.11
C GLY A 93 -4.30 1.69 6.15
N LEU A 94 -3.95 1.09 7.29
CA LEU A 94 -4.01 -0.36 7.47
C LEU A 94 -5.46 -0.86 7.41
N GLN A 95 -6.38 -0.17 8.08
CA GLN A 95 -7.82 -0.49 8.06
C GLN A 95 -8.39 -0.42 6.64
N TRP A 96 -8.06 0.65 5.89
CA TRP A 96 -8.49 0.79 4.50
C TRP A 96 -7.98 -0.35 3.61
N LEU A 97 -6.73 -0.79 3.81
CA LEU A 97 -6.18 -1.94 3.09
C LEU A 97 -6.71 -3.30 3.60
N GLY A 98 -7.47 -3.33 4.71
CA GLY A 98 -7.93 -4.57 5.33
C GLY A 98 -6.80 -5.39 5.96
N LEU A 99 -5.78 -4.72 6.50
CA LEU A 99 -4.64 -5.34 7.17
C LEU A 99 -4.85 -5.30 8.69
N ASP A 100 -5.63 -6.23 9.19
CA ASP A 100 -5.92 -6.41 10.61
C ASP A 100 -4.72 -6.96 11.37
N TYR A 101 -4.39 -6.37 12.51
CA TYR A 101 -3.35 -6.83 13.42
C TYR A 101 -3.96 -7.60 14.60
N ASP A 102 -3.19 -8.56 15.16
CA ASP A 102 -3.73 -9.62 16.02
C ASP A 102 -3.58 -9.34 17.52
N GLU A 103 -2.88 -8.28 17.93
CA GLU A 103 -2.66 -7.92 19.35
C GLU A 103 -2.70 -6.39 19.50
N ASP A 104 -2.72 -5.90 20.74
CA ASP A 104 -2.70 -4.47 21.05
C ASP A 104 -1.48 -3.76 20.44
N ILE A 105 -1.66 -2.51 20.04
CA ILE A 105 -0.58 -1.70 19.48
C ILE A 105 0.50 -1.44 20.54
N VAL A 106 1.73 -1.74 20.19
CA VAL A 106 2.89 -1.44 21.04
C VAL A 106 3.43 -0.06 20.65
N PHE A 107 3.53 0.84 21.63
CA PHE A 107 4.21 2.13 21.47
C PHE A 107 5.63 2.03 22.02
N GLN A 108 6.63 2.24 21.18
CA GLN A 108 8.03 2.05 21.50
C GLN A 108 8.50 2.99 22.61
N SER A 109 8.00 4.23 22.67
CA SER A 109 8.31 5.21 23.72
C SER A 109 7.92 4.72 25.14
N ALA A 110 6.82 3.96 25.24
CA ALA A 110 6.36 3.39 26.50
C ALA A 110 7.34 2.33 27.06
N ASN A 111 8.12 1.69 26.19
CA ASN A 111 9.11 0.67 26.55
C ASN A 111 10.51 1.25 26.90
N ALA A 112 10.71 2.56 26.85
CA ALA A 112 11.99 3.20 27.15
C ALA A 112 12.62 2.76 28.50
N PRO A 113 11.86 2.51 29.60
CA PRO A 113 12.43 1.96 30.83
C PRO A 113 13.05 0.57 30.64
N LYS A 114 12.43 -0.32 29.84
CA LYS A 114 12.95 -1.67 29.54
C LYS A 114 14.22 -1.58 28.69
N HIS A 115 14.26 -0.68 27.72
CA HIS A 115 15.44 -0.44 26.89
C HIS A 115 16.64 0.00 27.75
N ARG A 116 16.43 0.95 28.69
CA ARG A 116 17.46 1.38 29.65
C ARG A 116 17.92 0.26 30.56
N ALA A 117 16.98 -0.53 31.08
CA ALA A 117 17.30 -1.67 31.94
C ALA A 117 18.18 -2.70 31.20
N ALA A 118 17.86 -3.01 29.93
CA ALA A 118 18.66 -3.91 29.11
C ALA A 118 20.08 -3.37 28.86
N ALA A 119 20.23 -2.09 28.52
CA ALA A 119 21.53 -1.47 28.34
C ALA A 119 22.38 -1.51 29.63
N ASN A 120 21.79 -1.20 30.77
CA ASN A 120 22.46 -1.25 32.08
C ASN A 120 22.87 -2.68 32.46
N ARG A 121 22.03 -3.68 32.17
CA ARG A 121 22.37 -5.08 32.32
C ARG A 121 23.60 -5.45 31.49
N LEU A 122 23.67 -5.05 30.24
CA LEU A 122 24.84 -5.28 29.37
C LEU A 122 26.11 -4.62 29.93
N VAL A 123 26.02 -3.45 30.58
CA VAL A 123 27.15 -2.81 31.25
C VAL A 123 27.59 -3.65 32.46
N SER A 124 26.68 -4.10 33.32
CA SER A 124 27.02 -4.94 34.49
C SER A 124 27.61 -6.29 34.10
N GLU A 125 27.23 -6.84 32.93
CA GLU A 125 27.78 -8.07 32.36
C GLU A 125 29.12 -7.87 31.61
N GLY A 126 29.63 -6.64 31.54
CA GLY A 126 30.87 -6.29 30.78
C GLY A 126 30.74 -6.37 29.25
N LYS A 127 29.52 -6.52 28.73
CA LYS A 127 29.19 -6.58 27.28
C LYS A 127 28.96 -5.20 26.68
N ALA A 128 28.77 -4.18 27.52
CA ALA A 128 28.68 -2.79 27.16
C ALA A 128 29.54 -1.95 28.12
N TYR A 129 29.82 -0.71 27.77
CA TYR A 129 30.60 0.21 28.59
C TYR A 129 30.03 1.63 28.53
N ARG A 130 30.36 2.45 29.55
CA ARG A 130 30.03 3.87 29.58
C ARG A 130 31.13 4.67 28.90
N ASP A 131 30.77 5.39 27.86
CA ASP A 131 31.62 6.28 27.10
C ASP A 131 31.45 7.71 27.61
N PHE A 132 32.43 8.19 28.37
CA PHE A 132 32.47 9.53 28.96
C PHE A 132 33.04 10.59 28.02
N THR A 133 33.24 10.31 26.73
CA THR A 133 33.67 11.30 25.74
C THR A 133 32.67 12.46 25.68
N PRO A 134 33.11 13.73 25.83
CA PRO A 134 32.24 14.89 25.74
C PRO A 134 31.49 14.95 24.39
N LYS A 135 30.26 15.45 24.42
CA LYS A 135 29.37 15.48 23.24
C LYS A 135 30.01 16.27 22.09
N GLU A 136 30.65 17.38 22.40
CA GLU A 136 31.32 18.26 21.44
C GLU A 136 32.42 17.51 20.64
N GLN A 137 33.16 16.64 21.32
CA GLN A 137 34.21 15.81 20.68
C GLN A 137 33.63 14.64 19.88
N ARG A 138 32.41 14.17 20.22
CA ARG A 138 31.75 13.07 19.47
C ARG A 138 31.17 13.53 18.13
N ASP A 139 30.75 14.80 18.07
CA ASP A 139 30.09 15.35 16.89
C ASP A 139 31.09 15.98 15.89
N ASP A 140 32.34 16.17 16.29
CA ASP A 140 33.39 16.72 15.43
C ASP A 140 33.78 15.72 14.32
N ALA A 141 33.63 16.12 13.06
CA ALA A 141 33.94 15.30 11.89
C ALA A 141 35.48 14.99 11.82
N SER A 142 36.34 15.88 12.31
CA SER A 142 37.78 15.67 12.37
C SER A 142 38.17 14.57 13.37
N VAL A 143 37.42 14.46 14.48
CA VAL A 143 37.60 13.39 15.46
C VAL A 143 37.13 12.05 14.90
N LYS A 144 36.01 12.02 14.19
CA LYS A 144 35.52 10.81 13.49
C LYS A 144 36.54 10.34 12.44
N GLN A 145 37.09 11.24 11.65
CA GLN A 145 38.13 10.94 10.68
C GLN A 145 39.41 10.45 11.37
N GLY A 146 39.85 11.13 12.43
CA GLY A 146 41.03 10.73 13.21
C GLY A 146 40.87 9.37 13.92
N ILE A 147 39.67 9.01 14.36
CA ILE A 147 39.34 7.66 14.89
C ILE A 147 39.45 6.62 13.78
N ALA A 148 38.86 6.89 12.60
CA ALA A 148 38.92 6.00 11.45
C ALA A 148 40.37 5.80 10.92
N ASP A 149 41.16 6.86 10.93
CA ASP A 149 42.57 6.81 10.48
C ASP A 149 43.47 6.08 11.50
N ARG A 150 43.23 6.27 12.80
CA ARG A 150 43.90 5.48 13.86
C ARG A 150 43.50 4.01 13.80
N ALA A 151 42.21 3.71 13.57
CA ALA A 151 41.72 2.36 13.39
C ALA A 151 42.41 1.64 12.22
N ARG A 152 42.62 2.32 11.09
CA ARG A 152 43.36 1.77 9.95
C ARG A 152 44.85 1.57 10.26
N ALA A 153 45.46 2.48 10.99
CA ALA A 153 46.88 2.36 11.39
C ALA A 153 47.10 1.25 12.42
N GLN A 154 46.17 1.06 13.36
CA GLN A 154 46.26 0.04 14.41
C GLN A 154 45.89 -1.37 13.93
N ALA A 155 45.07 -1.49 12.88
CA ALA A 155 44.80 -2.79 12.24
C ALA A 155 46.06 -3.45 11.68
N VAL A 156 47.13 -2.67 11.41
CA VAL A 156 48.46 -3.17 10.98
C VAL A 156 49.27 -3.73 12.16
N GLU A 157 48.96 -3.35 13.43
CA GLU A 157 49.68 -3.75 14.65
C GLU A 157 48.93 -4.71 15.58
N GLY A 158 47.72 -5.16 15.18
CA GLY A 158 46.90 -6.11 16.00
C GLY A 158 46.17 -5.49 17.19
N ALA A 159 46.12 -4.15 17.30
CA ALA A 159 45.30 -3.45 18.30
C ALA A 159 43.87 -3.27 17.81
N ASP A 160 42.87 -3.26 18.76
CA ASP A 160 41.46 -3.04 18.44
C ASP A 160 41.26 -1.67 17.74
N PRO A 161 40.73 -1.65 16.51
CA PRO A 161 40.59 -0.43 15.72
C PRO A 161 39.62 0.61 16.33
N ARG A 162 38.88 0.27 17.38
CA ARG A 162 37.84 1.12 17.97
C ARG A 162 38.35 2.19 18.91
N GLY A 163 39.57 2.02 19.47
CA GLY A 163 40.35 3.06 20.15
C GLY A 163 39.67 3.96 21.18
N ASN A 164 38.47 3.59 21.69
CA ASN A 164 37.77 4.38 22.71
C ASN A 164 38.47 4.19 24.07
N PRO A 165 38.97 5.25 24.74
CA PRO A 165 39.75 5.14 25.98
C PRO A 165 38.93 4.61 27.17
N TYR A 166 37.61 4.64 27.10
CA TYR A 166 36.70 4.18 28.16
C TYR A 166 36.25 2.74 27.99
N ARG A 167 36.59 2.12 26.85
CA ARG A 167 36.15 0.77 26.50
C ARG A 167 36.62 -0.29 27.50
N ASP A 168 37.83 -0.15 27.99
CA ASP A 168 38.45 -1.07 28.92
C ASP A 168 38.57 -0.51 30.35
N LEU A 169 37.81 0.56 30.63
CA LEU A 169 37.72 1.11 31.98
C LEU A 169 37.10 0.07 32.94
N SER A 170 37.68 -0.10 34.14
CA SER A 170 37.11 -1.00 35.11
C SER A 170 35.68 -0.60 35.50
N LEU A 171 34.82 -1.59 35.81
CA LEU A 171 33.44 -1.32 36.18
C LEU A 171 33.37 -0.41 37.42
N ALA A 172 34.27 -0.63 38.42
CA ALA A 172 34.33 0.18 39.64
C ALA A 172 34.64 1.64 39.37
N GLU A 173 35.60 1.92 38.47
CA GLU A 173 35.94 3.29 38.10
C GLU A 173 34.81 3.93 37.21
N SER A 174 34.23 3.13 36.31
CA SER A 174 33.07 3.54 35.54
C SER A 174 31.87 3.90 36.43
N ASP A 175 31.59 3.12 37.44
CA ASP A 175 30.50 3.38 38.43
C ASP A 175 30.81 4.61 39.28
N ARG A 176 32.06 4.78 39.72
CA ARG A 176 32.50 5.97 40.47
C ARG A 176 32.23 7.25 39.69
N ARG A 177 32.62 7.30 38.40
CA ARG A 177 32.41 8.47 37.52
C ARG A 177 30.94 8.73 37.24
N ALA A 178 30.16 7.68 36.98
CA ALA A 178 28.73 7.80 36.75
C ALA A 178 28.01 8.31 38.02
N THR A 179 28.39 7.81 39.21
CA THR A 179 27.85 8.28 40.51
C THR A 179 28.25 9.72 40.81
N ALA A 180 29.41 10.17 40.36
CA ALA A 180 29.83 11.58 40.43
C ALA A 180 29.06 12.50 39.49
N GLY A 181 28.14 11.99 38.67
CA GLY A 181 27.30 12.74 37.76
C GLY A 181 27.97 13.09 36.42
N GLU A 182 29.08 12.45 36.09
CA GLU A 182 29.73 12.68 34.79
C GLU A 182 28.85 12.14 33.64
N PRO A 183 28.53 12.94 32.63
CA PRO A 183 27.68 12.52 31.51
C PRO A 183 28.34 11.42 30.69
N TYR A 184 27.58 10.37 30.34
CA TYR A 184 28.09 9.26 29.52
C TYR A 184 27.03 8.75 28.56
N ALA A 185 27.48 8.19 27.41
CA ALA A 185 26.68 7.32 26.57
C ALA A 185 26.96 5.86 26.92
N VAL A 186 26.03 4.95 26.64
CA VAL A 186 26.28 3.51 26.76
C VAL A 186 26.54 2.94 25.38
N ARG A 187 27.65 2.19 25.23
CA ARG A 187 28.02 1.53 23.98
C ARG A 187 28.12 0.02 24.13
N LEU A 188 27.65 -0.72 23.13
CA LEU A 188 27.88 -2.16 23.02
C LEU A 188 29.38 -2.42 22.78
N LYS A 189 29.95 -3.38 23.48
CA LYS A 189 31.36 -3.78 23.31
C LYS A 189 31.44 -4.90 22.28
N ILE A 190 31.73 -4.54 21.03
CA ILE A 190 31.82 -5.52 19.93
C ILE A 190 33.17 -6.27 20.03
N PRO A 191 33.20 -7.61 19.86
CA PRO A 191 34.47 -8.37 19.88
C PRO A 191 35.48 -7.87 18.85
N GLY A 192 36.79 -7.99 19.16
CA GLY A 192 37.87 -7.47 18.32
C GLY A 192 38.05 -8.22 16.99
N ALA A 193 37.68 -9.51 16.94
CA ALA A 193 37.77 -10.35 15.75
C ALA A 193 36.54 -11.26 15.63
N GLY A 194 36.21 -11.64 14.42
CA GLY A 194 35.07 -12.47 14.06
C GLY A 194 34.17 -11.80 13.03
N GLN A 195 33.07 -12.45 12.72
CA GLN A 195 32.10 -12.00 11.70
C GLN A 195 30.67 -12.24 12.19
N THR A 196 29.75 -11.38 11.79
CA THR A 196 28.32 -11.68 11.85
C THR A 196 27.91 -12.44 10.60
N HIS A 197 27.06 -13.46 10.80
CA HIS A 197 26.49 -14.24 9.70
C HIS A 197 24.99 -14.34 9.87
N PHE A 198 24.26 -14.21 8.78
CA PHE A 198 22.85 -14.60 8.72
C PHE A 198 22.46 -14.94 7.28
N ASN A 199 21.42 -15.76 7.15
CA ASN A 199 20.83 -16.01 5.85
C ASN A 199 19.58 -15.16 5.71
N ASP A 200 19.64 -14.14 4.83
CA ASP A 200 18.46 -13.36 4.47
C ASP A 200 17.56 -14.18 3.55
N LEU A 201 16.26 -14.27 3.88
CA LEU A 201 15.32 -15.11 3.15
C LEU A 201 15.05 -14.63 1.71
N VAL A 202 15.45 -13.38 1.37
CA VAL A 202 15.36 -12.82 0.01
C VAL A 202 16.73 -12.72 -0.64
N TYR A 203 17.71 -12.13 0.05
CA TYR A 203 19.02 -11.83 -0.52
C TYR A 203 20.05 -12.96 -0.34
N GLY A 204 19.76 -13.98 0.49
CA GLY A 204 20.68 -15.09 0.77
C GLY A 204 21.73 -14.75 1.82
N PRO A 205 22.85 -15.49 1.86
CA PRO A 205 23.88 -15.34 2.89
C PRO A 205 24.47 -13.93 2.95
N GLN A 206 24.56 -13.39 4.17
CA GLN A 206 25.11 -12.07 4.48
C GLN A 206 26.20 -12.23 5.54
N GLU A 207 27.35 -11.60 5.32
CA GLU A 207 28.50 -11.64 6.20
C GLU A 207 29.08 -10.25 6.39
N ARG A 208 29.62 -9.97 7.59
CA ARG A 208 30.32 -8.72 7.86
C ARG A 208 31.32 -8.89 8.99
N ASP A 209 32.55 -8.43 8.75
CA ASP A 209 33.61 -8.45 9.76
C ASP A 209 33.29 -7.51 10.93
N TYR A 210 33.56 -7.96 12.15
CA TYR A 210 33.40 -7.13 13.36
C TYR A 210 34.29 -5.87 13.31
N ALA A 211 35.43 -5.94 12.64
CA ALA A 211 36.30 -4.79 12.43
C ALA A 211 35.67 -3.64 11.65
N GLU A 212 34.65 -3.93 10.82
CA GLU A 212 33.88 -2.93 10.07
C GLU A 212 32.72 -2.32 10.85
N ILE A 213 32.44 -2.82 12.06
CA ILE A 213 31.33 -2.38 12.88
C ILE A 213 31.86 -1.64 14.10
N GLU A 214 31.51 -0.37 14.23
CA GLU A 214 31.81 0.42 15.43
C GLU A 214 31.07 -0.05 16.67
N ASP A 215 31.61 0.20 17.88
CA ASP A 215 30.86 0.01 19.12
C ASP A 215 29.57 0.83 19.13
N LEU A 216 28.42 0.16 19.09
CA LEU A 216 27.13 0.80 18.90
C LEU A 216 26.73 1.62 20.11
N VAL A 217 26.30 2.86 19.90
CA VAL A 217 25.63 3.61 20.96
C VAL A 217 24.26 2.99 21.21
N LEU A 218 24.04 2.55 22.45
CA LEU A 218 22.77 1.99 22.94
C LEU A 218 21.89 3.05 23.60
N LEU A 219 22.52 3.84 24.50
CA LEU A 219 21.90 5.00 25.15
C LEU A 219 22.72 6.25 24.90
N ARG A 220 22.03 7.35 24.60
CA ARG A 220 22.64 8.69 24.57
C ARG A 220 22.96 9.16 26.00
N SER A 221 23.73 10.24 26.10
CA SER A 221 24.09 10.83 27.41
C SER A 221 22.90 11.39 28.20
N ASP A 222 21.79 11.64 27.56
CA ASP A 222 20.51 12.00 28.20
C ASP A 222 19.67 10.75 28.61
N GLY A 223 20.22 9.54 28.44
CA GLY A 223 19.55 8.28 28.75
C GLY A 223 18.52 7.84 27.72
N HIS A 224 18.44 8.54 26.55
CA HIS A 224 17.53 8.17 25.48
C HIS A 224 18.02 6.93 24.73
N PRO A 225 17.21 5.85 24.60
CA PRO A 225 17.59 4.66 23.85
C PRO A 225 17.62 4.92 22.34
N LEU A 226 18.60 4.32 21.67
CA LEU A 226 18.72 4.44 20.22
C LEU A 226 18.09 3.26 19.49
N TYR A 227 17.77 3.49 18.21
CA TYR A 227 17.02 2.64 17.30
C TYR A 227 17.37 1.15 17.41
N ASN A 228 18.65 0.77 17.25
CA ASN A 228 19.03 -0.65 17.22
C ASN A 228 18.71 -1.37 18.54
N LEU A 229 18.94 -0.71 19.70
CA LEU A 229 18.60 -1.27 20.99
C LEU A 229 17.08 -1.41 21.16
N SER A 230 16.35 -0.32 20.89
CA SER A 230 14.89 -0.30 21.09
C SER A 230 14.19 -1.36 20.25
N VAL A 231 14.56 -1.48 18.97
CA VAL A 231 13.97 -2.48 18.05
C VAL A 231 14.24 -3.90 18.54
N VAL A 232 15.48 -4.22 18.95
CA VAL A 232 15.83 -5.57 19.41
C VAL A 232 15.09 -5.94 20.70
N ILE A 233 15.05 -5.04 21.68
CA ILE A 233 14.33 -5.30 22.93
C ILE A 233 12.84 -5.48 22.70
N ASP A 234 12.22 -4.63 21.89
CA ASP A 234 10.81 -4.75 21.58
C ASP A 234 10.50 -6.02 20.76
N ASP A 235 11.34 -6.38 19.79
CA ASP A 235 11.18 -7.62 19.02
C ASP A 235 11.28 -8.87 19.93
N ILE A 236 12.16 -8.86 20.94
CA ILE A 236 12.26 -9.91 21.95
C ILE A 236 10.97 -9.96 22.80
N GLU A 237 10.52 -8.83 23.34
CA GLU A 237 9.32 -8.75 24.20
C GLU A 237 8.05 -9.16 23.44
N MET A 238 7.96 -8.81 22.15
CA MET A 238 6.85 -9.18 21.27
C MET A 238 6.96 -10.62 20.75
N GLY A 239 8.06 -11.33 21.03
CA GLY A 239 8.32 -12.69 20.55
C GLY A 239 8.39 -12.79 19.04
N ILE A 240 8.97 -11.80 18.36
CA ILE A 240 9.08 -11.75 16.90
C ILE A 240 9.99 -12.86 16.40
N THR A 241 9.48 -13.67 15.48
CA THR A 241 10.20 -14.79 14.87
C THR A 241 10.80 -14.45 13.51
N HIS A 242 10.16 -13.53 12.78
CA HIS A 242 10.60 -13.10 11.45
C HIS A 242 10.49 -11.58 11.32
N VAL A 243 11.54 -10.98 10.78
CA VAL A 243 11.67 -9.54 10.55
C VAL A 243 11.67 -9.25 9.06
N LEU A 244 10.49 -8.90 8.51
CA LEU A 244 10.34 -8.47 7.13
C LEU A 244 10.35 -6.94 7.09
N ARG A 245 11.30 -6.32 6.35
CA ARG A 245 11.46 -4.86 6.30
C ARG A 245 12.23 -4.40 5.05
N GLY A 246 12.31 -3.09 4.81
CA GLY A 246 13.04 -2.55 3.66
C GLY A 246 14.54 -2.90 3.68
N GLN A 247 15.14 -3.12 2.51
CA GLN A 247 16.56 -3.48 2.34
C GLN A 247 17.53 -2.40 2.84
N ASP A 248 17.07 -1.16 3.03
CA ASP A 248 17.86 -0.07 3.62
C ASP A 248 18.25 -0.34 5.08
N HIS A 249 17.63 -1.34 5.73
CA HIS A 249 17.99 -1.83 7.04
C HIS A 249 18.97 -3.03 7.04
N LEU A 250 19.44 -3.51 5.90
CA LEU A 250 20.31 -4.68 5.80
C LEU A 250 21.57 -4.53 6.65
N THR A 251 22.21 -3.36 6.59
CA THR A 251 23.38 -3.05 7.42
C THR A 251 23.08 -2.96 8.91
N ASN A 252 21.85 -2.60 9.29
CA ASN A 252 21.44 -2.59 10.69
C ASN A 252 21.26 -4.00 11.25
N THR A 253 20.96 -4.98 10.40
CA THR A 253 20.78 -6.37 10.82
C THR A 253 22.04 -6.93 11.46
N HIS A 254 23.21 -6.68 10.90
CA HIS A 254 24.48 -7.09 11.50
C HIS A 254 24.67 -6.52 12.90
N LYS A 255 24.30 -5.26 13.10
CA LYS A 255 24.37 -4.58 14.40
C LYS A 255 23.38 -5.17 15.41
N GLN A 256 22.19 -5.52 14.94
CA GLN A 256 21.13 -6.09 15.77
C GLN A 256 21.42 -7.54 16.16
N ILE A 257 22.03 -8.34 15.28
CA ILE A 257 22.50 -9.69 15.60
C ILE A 257 23.47 -9.66 16.79
N LEU A 258 24.44 -8.75 16.79
CA LEU A 258 25.37 -8.58 17.91
C LEU A 258 24.67 -8.22 19.23
N LEU A 259 23.53 -7.51 19.15
CA LEU A 259 22.70 -7.23 20.33
C LEU A 259 21.94 -8.47 20.80
N TYR A 260 21.35 -9.25 19.90
CA TYR A 260 20.70 -10.53 20.26
C TYR A 260 21.70 -11.49 20.93
N GLU A 261 22.91 -11.61 20.36
CA GLU A 261 23.99 -12.42 20.92
C GLU A 261 24.43 -11.93 22.31
N ALA A 262 24.64 -10.62 22.46
CA ALA A 262 24.99 -10.02 23.75
C ALA A 262 23.90 -10.21 24.80
N LEU A 263 22.62 -10.18 24.41
CA LEU A 263 21.46 -10.42 25.28
C LEU A 263 21.20 -11.91 25.51
N GLN A 264 21.90 -12.79 24.80
CA GLN A 264 21.73 -14.26 24.88
C GLN A 264 20.31 -14.71 24.54
N THR A 265 19.74 -14.09 23.49
CA THR A 265 18.38 -14.39 23.00
C THR A 265 18.44 -14.92 21.59
N PRO A 266 17.47 -15.76 21.16
CA PRO A 266 17.42 -16.25 19.78
C PRO A 266 17.34 -15.10 18.79
N VAL A 267 18.10 -15.22 17.69
CA VAL A 267 18.07 -14.29 16.57
C VAL A 267 16.86 -14.63 15.68
N PRO A 268 15.97 -13.69 15.35
CA PRO A 268 14.86 -13.95 14.41
C PRO A 268 15.38 -14.17 12.99
N GLN A 269 14.56 -14.74 12.13
CA GLN A 269 14.84 -14.80 10.70
C GLN A 269 14.61 -13.43 10.05
N PHE A 270 15.42 -13.09 9.05
CA PHE A 270 15.34 -11.81 8.35
C PHE A 270 14.97 -11.98 6.89
N ALA A 271 14.12 -11.09 6.39
CA ALA A 271 13.78 -10.95 4.99
C ALA A 271 13.78 -9.46 4.61
N HIS A 272 14.73 -9.04 3.79
CA HIS A 272 14.81 -7.65 3.36
C HIS A 272 14.12 -7.47 2.02
N LEU A 273 13.22 -6.49 1.96
CA LEU A 273 12.37 -6.19 0.80
C LEU A 273 13.06 -5.18 -0.11
N PRO A 274 13.02 -5.35 -1.45
CA PRO A 274 13.62 -4.40 -2.39
C PRO A 274 12.99 -3.02 -2.24
N LEU A 275 13.75 -1.98 -2.59
CA LEU A 275 13.23 -0.61 -2.60
C LEU A 275 12.16 -0.44 -3.69
N ILE A 276 11.27 0.52 -3.48
CA ILE A 276 10.46 1.09 -4.54
C ILE A 276 11.12 2.40 -4.95
N LEU A 277 11.40 2.54 -6.24
CA LEU A 277 12.04 3.70 -6.84
C LEU A 277 11.02 4.52 -7.64
N ALA A 278 11.25 5.81 -7.71
CA ALA A 278 10.53 6.72 -8.59
C ALA A 278 11.01 6.56 -10.04
N PRO A 279 10.35 7.19 -11.05
CA PRO A 279 10.72 7.09 -12.46
C PRO A 279 12.17 7.53 -12.74
N ASP A 280 12.70 8.48 -11.97
CA ASP A 280 14.10 8.94 -12.03
C ASP A 280 15.10 7.97 -11.37
N LYS A 281 14.64 6.78 -10.95
CA LYS A 281 15.41 5.78 -10.20
C LYS A 281 15.89 6.25 -8.81
N GLY A 282 15.41 7.39 -8.34
CA GLY A 282 15.63 7.84 -6.96
C GLY A 282 14.74 7.09 -5.98
N LYS A 283 15.15 7.02 -4.69
CA LYS A 283 14.32 6.43 -3.63
C LYS A 283 13.00 7.21 -3.51
N LEU A 284 11.90 6.47 -3.54
CA LEU A 284 10.57 7.04 -3.35
C LEU A 284 10.46 7.70 -1.96
N SER A 285 10.07 8.97 -1.91
CA SER A 285 9.96 9.70 -0.65
C SER A 285 8.87 10.78 -0.71
N LYS A 286 8.15 10.99 0.40
CA LYS A 286 7.11 12.01 0.53
C LYS A 286 7.62 13.43 0.25
N ARG A 287 8.82 13.75 0.75
CA ARG A 287 9.40 15.09 0.61
C ARG A 287 9.63 15.48 -0.85
N LYS A 288 9.96 14.51 -1.71
CA LYS A 288 10.27 14.75 -3.12
C LYS A 288 9.06 14.55 -4.03
N HIS A 289 8.19 13.59 -3.74
CA HIS A 289 7.14 13.12 -4.64
C HIS A 289 5.71 13.37 -4.10
N GLY A 290 5.58 14.10 -3.01
CA GLY A 290 4.32 14.64 -2.49
C GLY A 290 3.22 13.60 -2.30
N GLU A 291 2.04 13.93 -2.82
CA GLU A 291 0.82 13.14 -2.66
C GLU A 291 0.82 11.83 -3.46
N ALA A 292 1.54 11.75 -4.59
CA ALA A 292 1.59 10.57 -5.45
C ALA A 292 2.05 9.30 -4.70
N VAL A 293 2.76 9.46 -3.60
CA VAL A 293 3.27 8.35 -2.78
C VAL A 293 2.49 8.13 -1.48
N SER A 294 1.47 8.95 -1.20
CA SER A 294 0.63 8.83 -0.01
C SER A 294 -0.50 7.84 -0.23
N LEU A 295 -0.69 6.93 0.71
CA LEU A 295 -1.80 5.96 0.65
C LEU A 295 -3.17 6.65 0.66
N THR A 296 -3.31 7.73 1.44
CA THR A 296 -4.57 8.49 1.54
C THR A 296 -5.01 9.05 0.19
N THR A 297 -4.07 9.46 -0.67
CA THR A 297 -4.38 9.95 -2.02
C THR A 297 -5.13 8.91 -2.86
N TYR A 298 -4.76 7.64 -2.76
CA TYR A 298 -5.44 6.56 -3.51
C TYR A 298 -6.85 6.31 -2.98
N ARG A 299 -7.02 6.26 -1.66
CA ARG A 299 -8.32 6.18 -1.01
C ARG A 299 -9.22 7.33 -1.46
N ASP A 300 -8.71 8.54 -1.33
CA ASP A 300 -9.48 9.77 -1.58
C ASP A 300 -9.76 9.99 -3.08
N ARG A 301 -8.95 9.40 -3.98
CA ARG A 301 -9.20 9.37 -5.43
C ARG A 301 -10.00 8.14 -5.89
N GLY A 302 -10.63 7.44 -4.97
CA GLY A 302 -11.61 6.40 -5.26
C GLY A 302 -11.04 5.06 -5.74
N PHE A 303 -9.82 4.71 -5.33
CA PHE A 303 -9.33 3.35 -5.48
C PHE A 303 -10.07 2.40 -4.55
N VAL A 304 -10.38 1.19 -5.04
CA VAL A 304 -10.92 0.15 -4.18
C VAL A 304 -9.79 -0.57 -3.43
N PRO A 305 -9.97 -0.86 -2.12
CA PRO A 305 -8.90 -1.42 -1.29
C PRO A 305 -8.28 -2.69 -1.86
N GLY A 306 -9.10 -3.61 -2.40
CA GLY A 306 -8.65 -4.87 -2.99
C GLY A 306 -7.72 -4.67 -4.18
N ALA A 307 -8.06 -3.75 -5.08
CA ALA A 307 -7.24 -3.42 -6.24
C ALA A 307 -5.89 -2.83 -5.83
N PHE A 308 -5.91 -1.90 -4.89
CA PHE A 308 -4.68 -1.25 -4.46
C PHE A 308 -3.77 -2.21 -3.67
N ARG A 309 -4.34 -3.09 -2.85
CA ARG A 309 -3.62 -4.17 -2.17
C ARG A 309 -2.96 -5.11 -3.19
N ASN A 310 -3.70 -5.54 -4.22
CA ASN A 310 -3.15 -6.40 -5.28
C ASN A 310 -2.04 -5.68 -6.07
N PHE A 311 -2.20 -4.40 -6.38
CA PHE A 311 -1.16 -3.61 -7.03
C PHE A 311 0.12 -3.52 -6.18
N LEU A 312 0.00 -3.23 -4.87
CA LEU A 312 1.13 -3.14 -3.96
C LEU A 312 1.94 -4.43 -3.88
N VAL A 313 1.29 -5.59 -3.93
CA VAL A 313 1.99 -6.89 -3.92
C VAL A 313 2.90 -7.01 -5.13
N LEU A 314 2.46 -6.62 -6.32
CA LEU A 314 3.24 -6.70 -7.55
C LEU A 314 4.43 -5.73 -7.60
N LEU A 315 4.53 -4.79 -6.65
CA LEU A 315 5.71 -3.94 -6.49
C LEU A 315 6.84 -4.70 -5.76
N GLY A 316 7.36 -5.73 -6.38
CA GLY A 316 8.51 -6.51 -5.90
C GLY A 316 8.21 -7.97 -5.56
N TRP A 317 7.02 -8.48 -5.94
CA TRP A 317 6.67 -9.89 -5.89
C TRP A 317 5.89 -10.28 -7.16
N SER A 318 5.97 -11.53 -7.57
CA SER A 318 5.17 -12.07 -8.68
C SER A 318 4.56 -13.40 -8.29
N ALA A 319 3.33 -13.64 -8.74
CA ALA A 319 2.68 -14.93 -8.57
C ALA A 319 3.45 -16.02 -9.35
N PRO A 320 3.56 -17.26 -8.81
CA PRO A 320 4.26 -18.37 -9.47
C PRO A 320 3.73 -18.71 -10.87
N ASP A 321 2.45 -18.49 -11.10
CA ASP A 321 1.77 -18.75 -12.39
C ASP A 321 1.69 -17.50 -13.29
N GLY A 322 2.24 -16.37 -12.86
CA GLY A 322 2.31 -15.13 -13.63
C GLY A 322 1.00 -14.34 -13.67
N ARG A 323 -0.06 -14.73 -12.96
CA ARG A 323 -1.29 -13.92 -12.91
C ARG A 323 -1.09 -12.62 -12.14
N GLU A 324 -1.85 -11.59 -12.52
CA GLU A 324 -1.73 -10.25 -11.93
C GLU A 324 -2.97 -9.83 -11.14
N ILE A 325 -4.15 -10.34 -11.48
CA ILE A 325 -5.40 -10.07 -10.76
C ILE A 325 -5.71 -11.26 -9.86
N MET A 326 -5.78 -11.01 -8.56
CA MET A 326 -5.94 -12.04 -7.53
C MET A 326 -6.82 -11.55 -6.40
N THR A 327 -7.69 -12.40 -5.89
CA THR A 327 -8.43 -12.12 -4.65
C THR A 327 -7.46 -12.10 -3.44
N VAL A 328 -7.95 -11.66 -2.29
CA VAL A 328 -7.11 -11.66 -1.08
C VAL A 328 -6.77 -13.08 -0.63
N GLU A 329 -7.67 -14.02 -0.79
CA GLU A 329 -7.49 -15.44 -0.50
C GLU A 329 -6.40 -16.03 -1.39
N GLU A 330 -6.46 -15.76 -2.71
CA GLU A 330 -5.44 -16.18 -3.66
C GLU A 330 -4.07 -15.54 -3.36
N LEU A 331 -4.04 -14.26 -2.97
CA LEU A 331 -2.80 -13.60 -2.55
C LEU A 331 -2.19 -14.29 -1.32
N ILE A 332 -3.00 -14.62 -0.31
CA ILE A 332 -2.53 -15.34 0.88
C ILE A 332 -2.01 -16.73 0.50
N GLU A 333 -2.75 -17.46 -0.35
CA GLU A 333 -2.37 -18.82 -0.77
C GLU A 333 -1.06 -18.83 -1.56
N MET A 334 -0.87 -17.88 -2.48
CA MET A 334 0.26 -17.86 -3.40
C MET A 334 1.50 -17.13 -2.85
N PHE A 335 1.33 -16.23 -1.88
CA PHE A 335 2.44 -15.43 -1.37
C PHE A 335 3.56 -16.31 -0.81
N SER A 336 4.80 -16.04 -1.21
CA SER A 336 5.98 -16.66 -0.62
C SER A 336 7.18 -15.71 -0.69
N LEU A 337 8.12 -15.87 0.24
CA LEU A 337 9.31 -15.04 0.30
C LEU A 337 10.27 -15.33 -0.86
N GLU A 338 10.27 -16.55 -1.39
CA GLU A 338 11.12 -16.98 -2.50
C GLU A 338 10.77 -16.27 -3.83
N HIS A 339 9.53 -15.80 -3.96
CA HIS A 339 9.07 -15.07 -5.14
C HIS A 339 9.19 -13.54 -5.00
N ILE A 340 9.78 -13.05 -3.89
CA ILE A 340 10.15 -11.65 -3.76
C ILE A 340 11.37 -11.37 -4.65
N HIS A 341 11.25 -10.36 -5.50
CA HIS A 341 12.32 -9.94 -6.37
C HIS A 341 13.49 -9.34 -5.55
N ARG A 342 14.71 -9.53 -6.02
CA ARG A 342 15.90 -8.86 -5.43
C ARG A 342 16.12 -7.47 -6.01
N SER A 343 15.55 -7.21 -7.18
CA SER A 343 15.66 -5.92 -7.86
C SER A 343 14.63 -4.93 -7.33
N PRO A 344 14.95 -3.63 -7.25
CA PRO A 344 13.97 -2.59 -6.94
C PRO A 344 12.81 -2.57 -7.94
N ALA A 345 11.59 -2.33 -7.43
CA ALA A 345 10.44 -2.04 -8.27
C ALA A 345 10.43 -0.55 -8.65
N ILE A 346 10.01 -0.23 -9.87
CA ILE A 346 9.80 1.16 -10.30
C ILE A 346 8.29 1.45 -10.19
N PHE A 347 7.96 2.53 -9.52
CA PHE A 347 6.61 3.08 -9.45
C PHE A 347 6.55 4.29 -10.38
N ASN A 348 5.78 4.16 -11.47
CA ASN A 348 5.70 5.17 -12.50
C ASN A 348 4.58 6.19 -12.20
N PHE A 349 4.89 7.46 -12.31
CA PHE A 349 3.94 8.58 -12.23
C PHE A 349 4.58 9.82 -12.84
N GLN A 350 3.76 10.81 -13.21
CA GLN A 350 4.22 12.09 -13.70
C GLN A 350 3.73 13.18 -12.75
N GLU A 351 4.65 13.89 -12.13
CA GLU A 351 4.31 15.04 -11.29
C GLU A 351 3.61 16.11 -12.13
N HIS A 352 2.52 16.68 -11.63
CA HIS A 352 1.72 17.73 -12.27
C HIS A 352 0.93 17.31 -13.53
N ASP A 353 0.81 16.02 -13.83
CA ASP A 353 -0.07 15.50 -14.87
C ASP A 353 -1.28 14.80 -14.24
N GLU A 354 -2.47 15.41 -14.39
CA GLU A 354 -3.71 14.84 -13.85
C GLU A 354 -4.07 13.47 -14.44
N ARG A 355 -3.58 13.14 -15.64
CA ARG A 355 -3.84 11.86 -16.31
C ARG A 355 -2.87 10.77 -15.88
N HIS A 356 -1.61 11.14 -15.61
CA HIS A 356 -0.53 10.22 -15.27
C HIS A 356 -0.02 10.42 -13.83
N TRP A 357 -0.89 10.92 -12.94
CA TRP A 357 -0.56 11.20 -11.54
C TRP A 357 -0.16 9.95 -10.74
N THR A 358 -0.46 8.76 -11.25
CA THR A 358 -0.11 7.46 -10.67
C THR A 358 0.31 6.47 -11.76
N ASP A 359 0.74 5.29 -11.34
CA ASP A 359 1.11 4.19 -12.25
C ASP A 359 -0.10 3.73 -13.07
N GLU A 360 0.06 3.69 -14.39
CA GLU A 360 -1.01 3.25 -15.31
C GLU A 360 -1.50 1.84 -15.00
N LYS A 361 -0.61 0.95 -14.51
CA LYS A 361 -0.99 -0.38 -14.08
C LYS A 361 -1.88 -0.35 -12.83
N ALA A 362 -1.67 0.60 -11.92
CA ALA A 362 -2.55 0.78 -10.76
C ALA A 362 -3.96 1.17 -11.18
N LEU A 363 -4.09 2.15 -12.09
CA LEU A 363 -5.39 2.56 -12.65
C LEU A 363 -6.08 1.44 -13.42
N TRP A 364 -5.34 0.75 -14.28
CA TRP A 364 -5.86 -0.40 -15.03
C TRP A 364 -6.38 -1.49 -14.08
N MET A 365 -5.60 -1.82 -13.05
CA MET A 365 -5.98 -2.84 -12.07
C MET A 365 -7.24 -2.42 -11.30
N ASN A 366 -7.29 -1.17 -10.86
CA ASN A 366 -8.48 -0.66 -10.17
C ASN A 366 -9.72 -0.74 -11.06
N ALA A 367 -9.59 -0.38 -12.36
CA ALA A 367 -10.68 -0.55 -13.33
C ALA A 367 -11.13 -2.01 -13.47
N GLN A 368 -10.20 -2.98 -13.48
CA GLN A 368 -10.58 -4.41 -13.53
C GLN A 368 -11.39 -4.81 -12.29
N TYR A 369 -10.95 -4.40 -11.09
CA TYR A 369 -11.69 -4.68 -9.86
C TYR A 369 -13.10 -4.04 -9.88
N VAL A 370 -13.22 -2.76 -10.25
CA VAL A 370 -14.52 -2.08 -10.37
C VAL A 370 -15.46 -2.80 -11.34
N ARG A 371 -14.93 -3.27 -12.48
CA ARG A 371 -15.71 -4.00 -13.51
C ARG A 371 -16.18 -5.37 -13.08
N THR A 372 -15.36 -6.11 -12.32
CA THR A 372 -15.61 -7.51 -12.00
C THR A 372 -16.14 -7.74 -10.59
N MET A 373 -16.02 -6.76 -9.69
CA MET A 373 -16.53 -6.84 -8.33
C MET A 373 -18.04 -7.17 -8.32
N PRO A 374 -18.53 -8.08 -7.45
CA PRO A 374 -19.95 -8.29 -7.26
C PRO A 374 -20.67 -6.97 -6.95
N LEU A 375 -21.84 -6.74 -7.56
CA LEU A 375 -22.59 -5.47 -7.41
C LEU A 375 -22.92 -5.18 -5.95
N GLU A 376 -23.19 -6.20 -5.15
CA GLU A 376 -23.48 -6.04 -3.71
C GLU A 376 -22.27 -5.56 -2.90
N GLU A 377 -21.05 -5.83 -3.37
CA GLU A 377 -19.82 -5.31 -2.78
C GLU A 377 -19.48 -3.90 -3.31
N LEU A 378 -19.77 -3.64 -4.58
CA LEU A 378 -19.54 -2.33 -5.21
C LEU A 378 -20.51 -1.28 -4.67
N ARG A 379 -21.78 -1.66 -4.46
CA ARG A 379 -22.87 -0.77 -4.03
C ARG A 379 -22.53 0.09 -2.80
N PRO A 380 -22.07 -0.45 -1.67
CA PRO A 380 -21.74 0.37 -0.50
C PRO A 380 -20.59 1.35 -0.76
N LEU A 381 -19.65 1.02 -1.63
CA LEU A 381 -18.54 1.90 -2.00
C LEU A 381 -19.04 3.07 -2.84
N VAL A 382 -19.87 2.79 -3.86
CA VAL A 382 -20.48 3.83 -4.70
C VAL A 382 -21.48 4.66 -3.90
N LYS A 383 -22.24 4.07 -2.96
CA LYS A 383 -23.10 4.81 -2.05
C LYS A 383 -22.32 5.87 -1.26
N ALA A 384 -21.18 5.50 -0.70
CA ALA A 384 -20.32 6.44 0.04
C ALA A 384 -19.85 7.58 -0.86
N GLU A 385 -19.43 7.29 -2.09
CA GLU A 385 -19.01 8.27 -3.08
C GLU A 385 -20.16 9.23 -3.46
N LEU A 386 -21.33 8.68 -3.80
CA LEU A 386 -22.50 9.50 -4.18
C LEU A 386 -23.01 10.35 -3.01
N ARG A 387 -22.94 9.87 -1.77
CA ARG A 387 -23.28 10.66 -0.58
C ARG A 387 -22.33 11.84 -0.38
N ALA A 388 -21.02 11.62 -0.54
CA ALA A 388 -20.01 12.66 -0.43
C ALA A 388 -20.27 13.81 -1.43
N HIS A 389 -20.83 13.49 -2.61
CA HIS A 389 -21.14 14.44 -3.68
C HIS A 389 -22.62 14.86 -3.76
N LYS A 390 -23.44 14.53 -2.73
CA LYS A 390 -24.87 14.88 -2.64
C LYS A 390 -25.72 14.32 -3.80
N LEU A 391 -25.33 13.17 -4.33
CA LEU A 391 -26.00 12.46 -5.42
C LEU A 391 -26.80 11.25 -4.96
N TRP A 392 -26.62 10.86 -3.69
CA TRP A 392 -27.32 9.71 -3.14
C TRP A 392 -28.78 10.05 -2.85
N ARG A 393 -29.68 9.13 -3.21
CA ARG A 393 -31.10 9.14 -2.84
C ARG A 393 -31.43 7.85 -2.07
N GLU A 394 -32.29 7.93 -1.06
CA GLU A 394 -32.61 6.74 -0.25
C GLU A 394 -33.44 5.71 -1.03
N GLU A 395 -34.17 6.14 -2.07
CA GLU A 395 -34.93 5.28 -2.99
C GLU A 395 -34.03 4.22 -3.68
N TYR A 396 -32.72 4.48 -3.77
CA TYR A 396 -31.74 3.52 -4.30
C TYR A 396 -31.51 2.30 -3.39
N GLU A 397 -32.00 2.32 -2.16
CA GLU A 397 -32.01 1.15 -1.28
C GLU A 397 -33.30 0.33 -1.41
N ASP A 398 -34.40 0.94 -1.86
CA ASP A 398 -35.74 0.38 -1.85
C ASP A 398 -36.33 0.31 -3.28
N ASP A 399 -37.22 1.23 -3.63
CA ASP A 399 -38.02 1.17 -4.86
C ASP A 399 -37.20 1.30 -6.15
N GLU A 400 -36.09 2.03 -6.13
CA GLU A 400 -35.18 2.20 -7.27
C GLU A 400 -33.93 1.33 -7.20
N ARG A 401 -33.88 0.33 -6.30
CA ARG A 401 -32.70 -0.52 -6.12
C ARG A 401 -32.28 -1.25 -7.39
N ASP A 402 -33.24 -1.86 -8.09
CA ASP A 402 -32.95 -2.60 -9.33
C ASP A 402 -32.47 -1.67 -10.45
N TRP A 403 -33.07 -0.47 -10.55
CA TRP A 403 -32.59 0.56 -11.46
C TRP A 403 -31.16 0.98 -11.12
N PHE A 404 -30.88 1.20 -9.84
CA PHE A 404 -29.56 1.60 -9.37
C PHE A 404 -28.50 0.54 -9.69
N LEU A 405 -28.77 -0.73 -9.39
CA LEU A 405 -27.84 -1.83 -9.67
C LEU A 405 -27.59 -2.00 -11.18
N ARG A 406 -28.63 -1.90 -12.02
CA ARG A 406 -28.49 -1.93 -13.48
C ARG A 406 -27.66 -0.74 -13.98
N THR A 407 -27.88 0.44 -13.40
CA THR A 407 -27.10 1.64 -13.74
C THR A 407 -25.64 1.45 -13.39
N LEU A 408 -25.33 0.94 -12.17
CA LEU A 408 -23.93 0.64 -11.77
C LEU A 408 -23.29 -0.35 -12.74
N ASP A 409 -23.96 -1.44 -13.07
CA ASP A 409 -23.43 -2.48 -13.96
C ASP A 409 -23.12 -1.95 -15.36
N LEU A 410 -24.00 -1.08 -15.87
CA LEU A 410 -23.83 -0.44 -17.16
C LEU A 410 -22.61 0.50 -17.19
N VAL A 411 -22.50 1.42 -16.23
CA VAL A 411 -21.50 2.49 -16.28
C VAL A 411 -20.11 2.03 -15.85
N ARG A 412 -19.99 1.08 -14.88
CA ARG A 412 -18.71 0.59 -14.35
C ARG A 412 -17.78 0.02 -15.42
N GLN A 413 -18.30 -0.42 -16.55
CA GLN A 413 -17.51 -0.95 -17.67
C GLN A 413 -16.53 0.08 -18.26
N ARG A 414 -16.75 1.36 -18.02
CA ARG A 414 -15.95 2.47 -18.54
C ARG A 414 -15.20 3.24 -17.46
N PHE A 415 -15.44 2.92 -16.20
CA PHE A 415 -14.87 3.65 -15.06
C PHE A 415 -13.57 3.00 -14.55
N HIS A 416 -12.70 3.86 -14.03
CA HIS A 416 -11.41 3.46 -13.49
C HIS A 416 -11.37 3.56 -11.96
N THR A 417 -12.14 4.51 -11.39
CA THR A 417 -12.18 4.77 -9.95
C THR A 417 -13.63 4.95 -9.47
N LEU A 418 -13.82 4.96 -8.16
CA LEU A 418 -15.13 5.26 -7.58
C LEU A 418 -15.56 6.71 -7.85
N GLN A 419 -14.62 7.64 -8.01
CA GLN A 419 -14.92 9.03 -8.35
C GLN A 419 -15.58 9.18 -9.73
N ASP A 420 -15.36 8.24 -10.64
CA ASP A 420 -15.99 8.29 -11.96
C ASP A 420 -17.52 8.19 -11.86
N PHE A 421 -18.05 7.55 -10.80
CA PHE A 421 -19.51 7.51 -10.58
C PHE A 421 -20.10 8.88 -10.24
N SER A 422 -19.39 9.73 -9.53
CA SER A 422 -19.84 11.07 -9.14
C SER A 422 -19.44 12.18 -10.13
N SER A 423 -18.49 11.90 -11.03
CA SER A 423 -18.01 12.80 -12.09
C SER A 423 -18.56 12.44 -13.46
N GLN A 424 -17.89 11.57 -14.21
CA GLN A 424 -18.33 11.15 -15.56
C GLN A 424 -19.73 10.49 -15.54
N GLY A 425 -20.06 9.79 -14.45
CA GLY A 425 -21.35 9.15 -14.23
C GLY A 425 -22.43 10.07 -13.66
N ARG A 426 -22.11 11.32 -13.34
CA ARG A 426 -23.04 12.26 -12.67
C ARG A 426 -24.37 12.40 -13.39
N ALA A 427 -24.36 12.39 -14.69
CA ALA A 427 -25.56 12.53 -15.53
C ALA A 427 -26.60 11.41 -15.30
N TYR A 428 -26.22 10.26 -14.77
CA TYR A 428 -27.16 9.19 -14.44
C TYR A 428 -27.91 9.47 -13.12
N PHE A 429 -27.31 10.22 -12.21
CA PHE A 429 -27.80 10.46 -10.85
C PHE A 429 -28.33 11.88 -10.61
N SER A 430 -28.09 12.82 -11.54
CA SER A 430 -28.46 14.24 -11.41
C SER A 430 -28.86 14.84 -12.76
N GLU A 431 -29.69 15.91 -12.70
CA GLU A 431 -29.91 16.78 -13.86
C GLU A 431 -28.83 17.89 -13.98
N ASP A 432 -28.09 18.13 -12.88
CA ASP A 432 -26.95 19.04 -12.84
C ASP A 432 -25.67 18.25 -13.09
N PHE A 433 -25.14 18.31 -14.32
CA PHE A 433 -23.91 17.64 -14.73
C PHE A 433 -23.15 18.46 -15.79
N ASP A 434 -21.83 18.27 -15.83
CA ASP A 434 -20.94 18.98 -16.74
C ASP A 434 -20.83 18.31 -18.10
N PHE A 435 -20.53 19.11 -19.10
CA PHE A 435 -20.23 18.66 -20.45
C PHE A 435 -18.72 18.68 -20.70
N ASP A 436 -18.16 17.56 -21.14
CA ASP A 436 -16.77 17.48 -21.59
C ASP A 436 -16.52 18.36 -22.82
N ASP A 437 -15.55 19.28 -22.75
CA ASP A 437 -15.27 20.24 -23.82
C ASP A 437 -14.90 19.57 -25.14
N ALA A 438 -14.19 18.44 -25.08
CA ALA A 438 -13.82 17.70 -26.28
C ALA A 438 -15.03 17.01 -26.92
N ALA A 439 -15.95 16.47 -26.07
CA ALA A 439 -17.22 15.90 -26.51
C ALA A 439 -18.08 16.96 -27.20
N VAL A 440 -18.24 18.11 -26.58
CA VAL A 440 -18.95 19.27 -27.11
C VAL A 440 -18.37 19.73 -28.45
N SER A 441 -17.06 19.95 -28.48
CA SER A 441 -16.38 20.40 -29.71
C SER A 441 -16.54 19.40 -30.85
N LYS A 442 -16.38 18.12 -30.59
CA LYS A 442 -16.41 17.06 -31.61
C LYS A 442 -17.84 16.74 -32.09
N ASN A 443 -18.75 16.53 -31.13
CA ASN A 443 -20.04 15.90 -31.37
C ASN A 443 -21.19 16.92 -31.55
N LEU A 444 -21.01 18.17 -31.10
CA LEU A 444 -22.03 19.20 -31.19
C LEU A 444 -21.59 20.40 -32.04
N LYS A 445 -20.53 21.15 -31.65
CA LYS A 445 -20.10 22.37 -32.37
C LYS A 445 -19.82 22.14 -33.85
N LYS A 446 -19.20 21.01 -34.21
CA LYS A 446 -18.89 20.64 -35.59
C LYS A 446 -20.08 20.05 -36.36
N GLN A 447 -21.26 19.96 -35.74
CA GLN A 447 -22.45 19.28 -36.30
C GLN A 447 -23.71 20.16 -36.22
N PRO A 448 -23.78 21.29 -36.94
CA PRO A 448 -24.85 22.28 -36.79
C PRO A 448 -26.25 21.72 -37.10
N ARG A 449 -26.35 20.67 -37.92
CA ARG A 449 -27.62 19.98 -38.20
C ARG A 449 -28.29 19.41 -36.97
N LEU A 450 -27.52 19.08 -35.92
CA LEU A 450 -28.07 18.53 -34.67
C LEU A 450 -29.02 19.48 -33.94
N ARG A 451 -28.89 20.81 -34.17
CA ARG A 451 -29.83 21.80 -33.60
C ARG A 451 -31.29 21.52 -34.01
N GLN A 452 -31.49 21.01 -35.23
CA GLN A 452 -32.83 20.67 -35.74
C GLN A 452 -33.17 19.20 -35.53
N LEU A 453 -32.16 18.32 -35.64
CA LEU A 453 -32.35 16.88 -35.56
C LEU A 453 -32.64 16.37 -34.16
N LEU A 454 -32.00 16.95 -33.11
CA LEU A 454 -32.22 16.48 -31.75
C LEU A 454 -33.65 16.71 -31.23
N PRO A 455 -34.29 17.88 -31.45
CA PRO A 455 -35.71 18.03 -31.09
C PRO A 455 -36.63 17.07 -31.86
N GLY A 456 -36.42 16.89 -33.19
CA GLY A 456 -37.20 15.95 -33.99
C GLY A 456 -37.02 14.49 -33.53
N LEU A 457 -35.79 14.14 -33.11
CA LEU A 457 -35.55 12.84 -32.50
C LEU A 457 -36.26 12.73 -31.15
N ALA A 458 -36.27 13.79 -30.32
CA ALA A 458 -37.01 13.83 -29.06
C ALA A 458 -38.52 13.59 -29.28
N ASP A 459 -39.13 14.23 -30.28
CA ASP A 459 -40.54 14.02 -30.62
C ASP A 459 -40.79 12.54 -31.00
N ARG A 460 -39.92 11.96 -31.83
CA ARG A 460 -40.02 10.53 -32.19
C ARG A 460 -39.86 9.60 -30.97
N MET A 461 -38.99 9.95 -30.02
CA MET A 461 -38.79 9.18 -28.80
C MET A 461 -39.98 9.29 -27.83
N GLU A 462 -40.65 10.42 -27.81
CA GLU A 462 -41.85 10.66 -26.96
C GLU A 462 -43.05 9.87 -27.42
N GLU A 463 -43.15 9.55 -28.73
CA GLU A 463 -44.25 8.78 -29.33
C GLU A 463 -44.15 7.26 -29.07
N LEU A 464 -43.05 6.76 -28.47
CA LEU A 464 -42.84 5.35 -28.25
C LEU A 464 -43.72 4.83 -27.07
N ASP A 465 -44.55 3.83 -27.33
CA ASP A 465 -45.33 3.15 -26.31
C ASP A 465 -44.48 2.36 -25.29
N SER A 466 -43.30 1.92 -25.72
CA SER A 466 -42.31 1.20 -24.91
C SER A 466 -40.94 1.78 -25.14
N PHE A 467 -40.20 2.05 -24.06
CA PHE A 467 -38.89 2.71 -24.11
C PHE A 467 -37.78 1.77 -23.70
N THR A 468 -37.47 0.82 -24.59
CA THR A 468 -36.43 -0.19 -24.40
C THR A 468 -35.24 0.06 -25.31
N HIS A 469 -34.16 -0.68 -25.10
CA HIS A 469 -32.99 -0.69 -25.98
C HIS A 469 -33.40 -0.89 -27.45
N GLU A 470 -34.26 -1.89 -27.74
CA GLU A 470 -34.65 -2.26 -29.09
C GLU A 470 -35.53 -1.20 -29.73
N THR A 471 -36.54 -0.69 -29.02
CA THR A 471 -37.45 0.31 -29.57
C THR A 471 -36.77 1.65 -29.85
N THR A 472 -35.88 2.08 -28.97
CA THR A 472 -35.09 3.31 -29.12
C THR A 472 -34.08 3.18 -30.27
N GLU A 473 -33.47 1.99 -30.45
CA GLU A 473 -32.57 1.75 -31.59
C GLU A 473 -33.32 1.84 -32.93
N VAL A 474 -34.45 1.16 -33.02
CA VAL A 474 -35.27 1.20 -34.24
C VAL A 474 -35.69 2.64 -34.56
N ALA A 475 -36.25 3.37 -33.59
CA ALA A 475 -36.71 4.73 -33.76
C ALA A 475 -35.58 5.68 -34.21
N LEU A 476 -34.41 5.62 -33.59
CA LEU A 476 -33.27 6.46 -33.95
C LEU A 476 -32.75 6.16 -35.37
N ARG A 477 -32.65 4.87 -35.72
CA ARG A 477 -32.16 4.49 -37.07
C ARG A 477 -33.13 4.85 -38.18
N GLN A 478 -34.44 4.66 -37.99
CA GLN A 478 -35.47 5.07 -38.92
C GLN A 478 -35.48 6.60 -39.09
N PHE A 479 -35.44 7.34 -37.98
CA PHE A 479 -35.36 8.80 -38.05
C PHE A 479 -34.09 9.28 -38.78
N ALA A 480 -32.93 8.62 -38.55
CA ALA A 480 -31.70 8.94 -39.28
C ALA A 480 -31.85 8.75 -40.79
N GLU A 481 -32.50 7.65 -41.24
CA GLU A 481 -32.79 7.37 -42.65
C GLU A 481 -33.74 8.41 -43.25
N GLU A 482 -34.84 8.70 -42.58
CA GLU A 482 -35.84 9.73 -42.99
C GLU A 482 -35.18 11.11 -43.17
N GLN A 483 -34.20 11.45 -42.28
CA GLN A 483 -33.49 12.74 -42.34
C GLN A 483 -32.26 12.72 -43.26
N GLY A 484 -31.96 11.60 -43.92
CA GLY A 484 -30.81 11.43 -44.79
C GLY A 484 -29.47 11.65 -44.09
N VAL A 485 -29.31 11.17 -42.85
CA VAL A 485 -28.09 11.28 -42.06
C VAL A 485 -27.61 9.91 -41.59
N LYS A 486 -26.33 9.81 -41.26
CA LYS A 486 -25.80 8.59 -40.65
C LYS A 486 -26.29 8.48 -39.18
N ALA A 487 -26.76 7.31 -38.76
CA ALA A 487 -27.18 7.06 -37.38
C ALA A 487 -26.11 7.45 -36.36
N GLY A 488 -24.81 7.29 -36.68
CA GLY A 488 -23.70 7.69 -35.81
C GLY A 488 -23.68 9.18 -35.45
N LEU A 489 -24.23 10.06 -36.30
CA LEU A 489 -24.38 11.49 -35.98
C LEU A 489 -25.34 11.69 -34.82
N LEU A 490 -26.52 11.05 -34.87
CA LEU A 490 -27.52 11.11 -33.80
C LEU A 490 -27.06 10.41 -32.55
N ILE A 491 -26.44 9.24 -32.67
CA ILE A 491 -25.90 8.48 -31.53
C ILE A 491 -24.89 9.33 -30.73
N ASN A 492 -23.91 9.96 -31.40
CA ASN A 492 -22.90 10.77 -30.75
C ASN A 492 -23.46 12.09 -30.20
N GLY A 493 -24.34 12.74 -30.92
CA GLY A 493 -25.04 13.94 -30.47
C GLY A 493 -25.89 13.68 -29.23
N SER A 494 -26.73 12.64 -29.28
CA SER A 494 -27.56 12.22 -28.15
C SER A 494 -26.71 11.86 -26.95
N ARG A 495 -25.63 11.08 -27.13
CA ARG A 495 -24.71 10.73 -26.03
C ARG A 495 -24.21 11.98 -25.29
N THR A 496 -23.69 12.95 -26.07
CA THR A 496 -23.15 14.17 -25.45
C THR A 496 -24.26 14.96 -24.75
N MET A 497 -25.45 15.06 -25.35
CA MET A 497 -26.58 15.76 -24.72
C MET A 497 -27.11 15.05 -23.46
N LEU A 498 -27.16 13.74 -23.47
CA LEU A 498 -27.73 12.98 -22.35
C LEU A 498 -26.74 12.77 -21.20
N THR A 499 -25.44 12.70 -21.48
CA THR A 499 -24.44 12.32 -20.47
C THR A 499 -23.28 13.31 -20.32
N GLY A 500 -23.19 14.34 -21.17
CA GLY A 500 -22.05 15.25 -21.20
C GLY A 500 -20.77 14.64 -21.81
N GLN A 501 -20.76 13.34 -22.16
CA GLN A 501 -19.56 12.59 -22.51
C GLN A 501 -19.47 12.25 -24.01
N ALA A 502 -18.23 12.11 -24.52
CA ALA A 502 -18.00 11.64 -25.90
C ALA A 502 -18.04 10.10 -26.01
N VAL A 503 -17.72 9.41 -24.92
CA VAL A 503 -17.59 7.95 -24.85
C VAL A 503 -18.43 7.44 -23.67
N GLY A 504 -19.02 6.27 -23.82
CA GLY A 504 -19.85 5.68 -22.77
C GLY A 504 -20.39 4.30 -23.19
N PRO A 505 -21.35 3.76 -22.44
CA PRO A 505 -22.07 2.54 -22.79
C PRO A 505 -22.83 2.64 -24.11
N SER A 506 -23.50 1.58 -24.55
CA SER A 506 -24.41 1.65 -25.71
C SER A 506 -25.41 2.80 -25.52
N MET A 507 -25.60 3.62 -26.55
CA MET A 507 -26.54 4.76 -26.46
C MET A 507 -27.97 4.30 -26.14
N PHE A 508 -28.34 3.13 -26.64
CA PHE A 508 -29.68 2.57 -26.46
C PHE A 508 -29.90 2.06 -25.03
N GLU A 509 -28.88 1.49 -24.41
CA GLU A 509 -28.89 1.17 -22.97
C GLU A 509 -28.95 2.44 -22.11
N VAL A 510 -28.27 3.52 -22.55
CA VAL A 510 -28.35 4.83 -21.87
C VAL A 510 -29.77 5.39 -21.94
N PHE A 511 -30.44 5.32 -23.11
CA PHE A 511 -31.84 5.73 -23.26
C PHE A 511 -32.71 4.94 -22.28
N GLU A 512 -32.60 3.62 -22.24
CA GLU A 512 -33.42 2.76 -21.39
C GLU A 512 -33.21 3.09 -19.89
N ILE A 513 -31.96 3.26 -19.45
CA ILE A 513 -31.65 3.58 -18.04
C ILE A 513 -32.11 4.98 -17.64
N LEU A 514 -31.93 5.99 -18.49
CA LEU A 514 -32.40 7.34 -18.21
C LEU A 514 -33.93 7.44 -18.26
N GLY A 515 -34.57 6.60 -19.06
CA GLY A 515 -36.00 6.59 -19.30
C GLY A 515 -36.43 7.66 -20.28
N GLN A 516 -37.69 7.51 -20.79
CA GLN A 516 -38.27 8.34 -21.86
C GLN A 516 -38.28 9.82 -21.49
N LYS A 517 -38.82 10.16 -20.32
CA LYS A 517 -39.00 11.55 -19.88
C LYS A 517 -37.67 12.33 -19.87
N ARG A 518 -36.67 11.82 -19.13
CA ARG A 518 -35.35 12.47 -19.01
C ARG A 518 -34.63 12.56 -20.34
N SER A 519 -34.72 11.51 -21.16
CA SER A 519 -34.10 11.49 -22.48
C SER A 519 -34.70 12.55 -23.41
N VAL A 520 -36.03 12.66 -23.48
CA VAL A 520 -36.75 13.65 -24.29
C VAL A 520 -36.43 15.07 -23.82
N GLU A 521 -36.50 15.34 -22.52
CA GLU A 521 -36.21 16.66 -21.95
C GLU A 521 -34.77 17.10 -22.28
N ARG A 522 -33.77 16.20 -22.11
CA ARG A 522 -32.37 16.51 -22.41
C ARG A 522 -32.09 16.68 -23.89
N LEU A 523 -32.72 15.93 -24.78
CA LEU A 523 -32.58 16.15 -26.23
C LEU A 523 -33.17 17.52 -26.65
N ARG A 524 -34.31 17.95 -26.08
CA ARG A 524 -34.94 19.25 -26.34
C ARG A 524 -34.14 20.41 -25.75
N SER A 525 -33.48 20.24 -24.60
CA SER A 525 -32.63 21.26 -23.97
C SER A 525 -31.41 21.63 -24.81
N GLY A 526 -31.08 20.84 -25.82
CA GLY A 526 -30.01 21.14 -26.76
C GLY A 526 -30.24 22.45 -27.56
N VAL A 527 -31.48 22.86 -27.83
CA VAL A 527 -31.76 24.07 -28.65
C VAL A 527 -31.24 25.34 -28.00
N PRO A 528 -31.61 25.69 -26.76
CA PRO A 528 -31.05 26.85 -26.05
C PRO A 528 -29.53 26.80 -25.93
N TRP A 529 -28.98 25.61 -25.77
CA TRP A 529 -27.53 25.41 -25.64
C TRP A 529 -26.79 25.71 -26.97
N PHE A 530 -27.32 25.27 -28.13
CA PHE A 530 -26.80 25.62 -29.44
C PHE A 530 -26.92 27.12 -29.71
N ASP A 531 -28.00 27.78 -29.26
CA ASP A 531 -28.21 29.22 -29.43
C ASP A 531 -27.20 30.03 -28.58
N ALA A 532 -26.98 29.64 -27.34
CA ALA A 532 -25.98 30.25 -26.46
C ALA A 532 -24.54 30.13 -27.02
N MET A 533 -24.21 28.99 -27.63
CA MET A 533 -22.90 28.79 -28.26
C MET A 533 -22.68 29.66 -29.49
N ASN A 534 -23.69 29.83 -30.33
CA ASN A 534 -23.59 30.71 -31.51
C ASN A 534 -23.45 32.17 -31.10
N ALA A 535 -24.09 32.58 -30.00
CA ALA A 535 -23.96 33.94 -29.46
C ALA A 535 -22.56 34.24 -28.88
N LEU A 536 -21.81 33.21 -28.44
CA LEU A 536 -20.43 33.33 -27.92
C LEU A 536 -19.35 33.18 -29.01
N GLY A 537 -19.72 32.68 -30.19
CA GLY A 537 -18.81 32.44 -31.32
C GLY A 537 -18.67 33.56 -32.33
N ASP A 538 -19.42 34.65 -32.18
CA ASP A 538 -19.37 35.86 -33.01
C ASP A 538 -18.53 37.01 -32.37
N VAL A 539 -17.57 36.66 -31.46
CA VAL A 539 -16.60 37.62 -30.89
C VAL A 539 -15.18 37.28 -31.34
#